data_493f029aaef94a626210653e33b166fb
#
_entry.id   493f029aaef94a626210653e33b166fb
#
_cell.length_a   1.000
_cell.length_b   1.000
_cell.length_c   1.000
_cell.angle_alpha   90.00
_cell.angle_beta   90.00
_cell.angle_gamma   90.00
#
_symmetry.space_group_name_H-M   'P 1'
#
loop_
_entity.id
_entity.type
_entity.pdbx_description
1 polymer ?
#
loop_
_entity_poly.entity_id
_entity_poly.type
_entity_poly.pdbx_seq_one_letter_code
_entity_poly.pdbx_strand_id
1 'polypeptide(L)'
;MNNEINNELNEIEVNDAETSDIFEEEVNLARSESREQAFMLLFSKSFDDEPLEETIDDNSEMFVGGVCAYAQAVVSGIEDKHEEIDEIIASHLKKGWTLSRISKPSLAILRLAIYEMKYLDNVPQSVSINEAVELAKKYTIDESKFV
;
A
#
# COMPACT_ATOMS: atom_id res chain seq x y z
N MET A 1 35.60 -20.42 29.20
CA MET A 1 34.59 -20.73 28.17
C MET A 1 33.21 -20.28 28.57
N ASN A 2 32.68 -20.67 29.72
CA ASN A 2 31.31 -20.28 30.11
C ASN A 2 31.13 -18.78 30.41
N ASN A 3 32.19 -18.04 30.76
CA ASN A 3 32.15 -16.61 31.06
C ASN A 3 32.06 -15.74 29.79
N GLU A 4 32.60 -16.18 28.66
CA GLU A 4 32.53 -15.47 27.38
C GLU A 4 31.13 -15.58 26.77
N ILE A 5 30.50 -16.75 26.87
CA ILE A 5 29.12 -16.98 26.36
C ILE A 5 28.11 -16.17 27.18
N ASN A 6 28.30 -16.06 28.50
CA ASN A 6 27.41 -15.26 29.35
C ASN A 6 27.55 -13.76 29.10
N ASN A 7 28.74 -13.29 28.73
CA ASN A 7 28.97 -11.87 28.37
C ASN A 7 28.30 -11.52 27.02
N GLU A 8 28.41 -12.40 26.04
CA GLU A 8 27.76 -12.19 24.75
C GLU A 8 26.21 -12.17 24.87
N LEU A 9 25.64 -13.05 25.70
CA LEU A 9 24.21 -13.08 25.97
C LEU A 9 23.73 -11.80 26.70
N ASN A 10 24.52 -11.26 27.61
CA ASN A 10 24.20 -10.01 28.31
C ASN A 10 24.30 -8.80 27.40
N GLU A 11 25.20 -8.77 26.44
CA GLU A 11 25.31 -7.70 25.46
C GLU A 11 24.11 -7.71 24.50
N ILE A 12 23.59 -8.88 24.13
CA ILE A 12 22.40 -9.03 23.29
C ILE A 12 21.15 -8.56 24.04
N GLU A 13 21.02 -8.84 25.33
CA GLU A 13 19.85 -8.40 26.14
C GLU A 13 19.81 -6.87 26.35
N VAL A 14 20.96 -6.18 26.40
CA VAL A 14 21.01 -4.71 26.59
C VAL A 14 20.58 -3.93 25.34
N ASN A 15 20.67 -4.54 24.14
CA ASN A 15 20.34 -3.90 22.87
C ASN A 15 18.94 -4.24 22.33
N ASP A 16 18.12 -4.96 23.09
CA ASP A 16 16.78 -5.40 22.66
C ASP A 16 15.86 -4.21 22.30
N ALA A 17 15.93 -3.09 23.02
CA ALA A 17 15.13 -1.90 22.77
C ALA A 17 15.55 -1.18 21.47
N GLU A 18 16.84 -1.09 21.18
CA GLU A 18 17.36 -0.49 19.95
C GLU A 18 17.06 -1.36 18.74
N THR A 19 17.09 -2.69 18.89
CA THR A 19 16.79 -3.65 17.83
C THR A 19 15.30 -3.61 17.45
N SER A 20 14.38 -3.43 18.42
CA SER A 20 12.94 -3.33 18.14
C SER A 20 12.58 -2.07 17.36
N ASP A 21 13.23 -0.92 17.63
CA ASP A 21 13.03 0.33 16.89
C ASP A 21 13.51 0.21 15.43
N ILE A 22 14.61 -0.47 15.19
CA ILE A 22 15.15 -0.75 13.85
C ILE A 22 14.19 -1.65 13.06
N PHE A 23 13.64 -2.68 13.69
CA PHE A 23 12.65 -3.57 13.06
C PHE A 23 11.34 -2.85 12.71
N GLU A 24 10.87 -1.91 13.54
CA GLU A 24 9.68 -1.11 13.25
C GLU A 24 9.90 -0.19 12.04
N GLU A 25 11.07 0.46 11.93
CA GLU A 25 11.41 1.26 10.75
C GLU A 25 11.50 0.42 9.48
N GLU A 26 12.14 -0.74 9.51
CA GLU A 26 12.23 -1.66 8.37
C GLU A 26 10.84 -2.16 7.93
N VAL A 27 9.96 -2.49 8.87
CA VAL A 27 8.59 -2.89 8.58
C VAL A 27 7.80 -1.76 7.94
N ASN A 28 7.95 -0.52 8.40
CA ASN A 28 7.28 0.65 7.84
C ASN A 28 7.74 0.95 6.41
N LEU A 29 9.04 0.87 6.13
CA LEU A 29 9.59 1.03 4.79
C LEU A 29 9.08 -0.07 3.85
N ALA A 30 9.11 -1.33 4.29
CA ALA A 30 8.59 -2.44 3.52
C ALA A 30 7.09 -2.30 3.25
N ARG A 31 6.32 -1.75 4.18
CA ARG A 31 4.88 -1.50 4.00
C ARG A 31 4.62 -0.40 2.98
N SER A 32 5.39 0.68 3.00
CA SER A 32 5.31 1.75 1.99
C SER A 32 5.62 1.22 0.59
N GLU A 33 6.65 0.39 0.45
CA GLU A 33 7.00 -0.26 -0.81
C GLU A 33 5.88 -1.22 -1.26
N SER A 34 5.29 -1.96 -0.34
CA SER A 34 4.19 -2.87 -0.61
C SER A 34 2.95 -2.13 -1.12
N ARG A 35 2.63 -0.95 -0.55
CA ARG A 35 1.55 -0.09 -1.03
C ARG A 35 1.83 0.45 -2.43
N GLU A 36 3.06 0.84 -2.70
CA GLU A 36 3.46 1.31 -4.03
C GLU A 36 3.29 0.19 -5.07
N GLN A 37 3.67 -1.03 -4.75
CA GLN A 37 3.42 -2.18 -5.61
C GLN A 37 1.93 -2.39 -5.87
N ALA A 38 1.10 -2.32 -4.81
CA ALA A 38 -0.36 -2.43 -4.94
C ALA A 38 -0.92 -1.34 -5.85
N PHE A 39 -0.46 -0.10 -5.67
CA PHE A 39 -0.83 1.02 -6.54
C PHE A 39 -0.45 0.75 -8.01
N MET A 40 0.76 0.31 -8.27
CA MET A 40 1.23 0.01 -9.64
C MET A 40 0.40 -1.08 -10.31
N LEU A 41 0.03 -2.12 -9.57
CA LEU A 41 -0.84 -3.18 -10.08
C LEU A 41 -2.25 -2.65 -10.40
N LEU A 42 -2.85 -1.87 -9.50
CA LEU A 42 -4.17 -1.26 -9.72
C LEU A 42 -4.17 -0.33 -10.93
N PHE A 43 -3.12 0.46 -11.07
CA PHE A 43 -2.94 1.37 -12.20
C PHE A 43 -2.80 0.58 -13.50
N SER A 44 -1.99 -0.47 -13.53
CA SER A 44 -1.82 -1.34 -14.68
C SER A 44 -3.14 -1.99 -15.10
N LYS A 45 -3.90 -2.54 -14.15
CA LYS A 45 -5.22 -3.14 -14.41
C LYS A 45 -6.26 -2.16 -14.92
N SER A 46 -6.10 -0.87 -14.68
CA SER A 46 -7.04 0.14 -15.15
C SER A 46 -7.04 0.33 -16.66
N PHE A 47 -6.06 -0.21 -17.37
CA PHE A 47 -5.92 -0.11 -18.82
C PHE A 47 -6.49 -1.30 -19.59
N ASP A 48 -6.69 -2.43 -18.93
CA ASP A 48 -7.27 -3.62 -19.53
C ASP A 48 -7.99 -4.49 -18.47
N ASP A 49 -8.75 -5.47 -18.96
CA ASP A 49 -9.53 -6.38 -18.11
C ASP A 49 -8.83 -7.73 -17.90
N GLU A 50 -7.51 -7.79 -18.04
CA GLU A 50 -6.79 -9.04 -17.85
C GLU A 50 -6.93 -9.57 -16.42
N PRO A 51 -6.88 -10.90 -16.21
CA PRO A 51 -6.91 -11.47 -14.86
C PRO A 51 -5.74 -10.95 -14.01
N LEU A 52 -5.97 -10.84 -12.69
CA LEU A 52 -4.95 -10.36 -11.75
C LEU A 52 -3.65 -11.17 -11.85
N GLU A 53 -3.73 -12.47 -12.06
CA GLU A 53 -2.55 -13.33 -12.20
C GLU A 53 -1.67 -12.91 -13.37
N GLU A 54 -2.26 -12.57 -14.50
CA GLU A 54 -1.54 -12.07 -15.67
C GLU A 54 -0.92 -10.70 -15.40
N THR A 55 -1.66 -9.81 -14.74
CA THR A 55 -1.13 -8.50 -14.31
C THR A 55 0.09 -8.65 -13.39
N ILE A 56 0.04 -9.59 -12.44
CA ILE A 56 1.15 -9.89 -11.54
C ILE A 56 2.36 -10.39 -12.35
N ASP A 57 2.15 -11.33 -13.26
CA ASP A 57 3.23 -11.89 -14.08
C ASP A 57 3.87 -10.81 -14.97
N ASP A 58 3.07 -9.98 -15.61
CA ASP A 58 3.55 -8.90 -16.48
C ASP A 58 4.36 -7.84 -15.73
N ASN A 59 4.04 -7.61 -14.46
CA ASN A 59 4.71 -6.61 -13.62
C ASN A 59 5.78 -7.19 -12.71
N SER A 60 5.96 -8.50 -12.66
CA SER A 60 6.89 -9.16 -11.73
C SER A 60 8.34 -8.74 -11.91
N GLU A 61 8.76 -8.44 -13.13
CA GLU A 61 10.13 -7.98 -13.43
C GLU A 61 10.41 -6.55 -12.96
N MET A 62 9.37 -5.73 -12.74
CA MET A 62 9.52 -4.36 -12.26
C MET A 62 9.98 -4.28 -10.80
N PHE A 63 9.74 -5.32 -10.01
CA PHE A 63 10.02 -5.34 -8.59
C PHE A 63 11.08 -6.37 -8.25
N VAL A 64 12.08 -5.96 -7.46
CA VAL A 64 13.10 -6.87 -6.96
C VAL A 64 12.43 -7.90 -6.05
N GLY A 65 12.57 -9.19 -6.40
CA GLY A 65 11.90 -10.26 -5.67
C GLY A 65 10.44 -10.50 -6.06
N GLY A 66 9.95 -9.85 -7.13
CA GLY A 66 8.59 -9.98 -7.62
C GLY A 66 7.56 -9.18 -6.80
N VAL A 67 6.29 -9.41 -7.07
CA VAL A 67 5.18 -8.76 -6.37
C VAL A 67 5.00 -9.38 -4.98
N CYS A 68 4.99 -8.57 -3.94
CA CYS A 68 4.87 -9.04 -2.57
C CYS A 68 3.45 -9.57 -2.24
N ALA A 69 3.36 -10.43 -1.23
CA ALA A 69 2.10 -11.02 -0.81
C ALA A 69 1.05 -9.98 -0.38
N TYR A 70 1.48 -8.92 0.30
CA TYR A 70 0.58 -7.83 0.71
C TYR A 70 -0.07 -7.15 -0.49
N ALA A 71 0.71 -6.81 -1.51
CA ALA A 71 0.19 -6.17 -2.72
C ALA A 71 -0.81 -7.08 -3.45
N GLN A 72 -0.51 -8.36 -3.58
CA GLN A 72 -1.42 -9.33 -4.18
C GLN A 72 -2.73 -9.45 -3.42
N ALA A 73 -2.66 -9.58 -2.09
CA ALA A 73 -3.84 -9.70 -1.23
C ALA A 73 -4.71 -8.44 -1.26
N VAL A 74 -4.10 -7.26 -1.20
CA VAL A 74 -4.81 -5.98 -1.23
C VAL A 74 -5.50 -5.76 -2.58
N VAL A 75 -4.81 -5.99 -3.68
CA VAL A 75 -5.42 -5.83 -5.01
C VAL A 75 -6.55 -6.82 -5.24
N SER A 76 -6.39 -8.06 -4.82
CA SER A 76 -7.47 -9.06 -4.87
C SER A 76 -8.68 -8.63 -4.04
N GLY A 77 -8.46 -8.12 -2.83
CA GLY A 77 -9.51 -7.62 -1.97
C GLY A 77 -10.24 -6.40 -2.55
N ILE A 78 -9.52 -5.50 -3.20
CA ILE A 78 -10.11 -4.34 -3.88
C ILE A 78 -10.99 -4.79 -5.05
N GLU A 79 -10.59 -5.79 -5.82
CA GLU A 79 -11.42 -6.36 -6.88
C GLU A 79 -12.73 -6.92 -6.33
N ASP A 80 -12.66 -7.68 -5.22
CA ASP A 80 -13.84 -8.25 -4.58
C ASP A 80 -14.79 -7.19 -4.03
N LYS A 81 -14.28 -6.07 -3.56
CA LYS A 81 -15.02 -4.97 -2.91
C LYS A 81 -15.16 -3.72 -3.77
N HIS A 82 -14.85 -3.83 -5.02
CA HIS A 82 -14.76 -2.70 -5.93
C HIS A 82 -16.06 -1.88 -6.03
N GLU A 83 -17.23 -2.51 -6.06
CA GLU A 83 -18.51 -1.79 -6.10
C GLU A 83 -18.74 -0.96 -4.82
N GLU A 84 -18.49 -1.53 -3.64
CA GLU A 84 -18.63 -0.84 -2.36
C GLU A 84 -17.65 0.33 -2.25
N ILE A 85 -16.40 0.12 -2.66
CA ILE A 85 -15.37 1.15 -2.63
C ILE A 85 -15.73 2.30 -3.57
N ASP A 86 -16.15 2.00 -4.78
CA ASP A 86 -16.54 3.01 -5.77
C ASP A 86 -17.78 3.80 -5.33
N GLU A 87 -18.74 3.18 -4.65
CA GLU A 87 -19.88 3.88 -4.04
C GLU A 87 -19.42 4.88 -2.97
N ILE A 88 -18.47 4.50 -2.14
CA ILE A 88 -17.90 5.38 -1.11
C ILE A 88 -17.23 6.58 -1.78
N ILE A 89 -16.41 6.36 -2.79
CA ILE A 89 -15.75 7.44 -3.53
C ILE A 89 -16.79 8.36 -4.15
N ALA A 90 -17.76 7.82 -4.87
CA ALA A 90 -18.81 8.59 -5.54
C ALA A 90 -19.61 9.45 -4.57
N SER A 91 -19.92 8.93 -3.38
CA SER A 91 -20.70 9.64 -2.36
C SER A 91 -19.97 10.85 -1.76
N HIS A 92 -18.65 10.92 -1.86
CA HIS A 92 -17.82 12.00 -1.34
C HIS A 92 -17.36 13.00 -2.40
N LEU A 93 -17.70 12.75 -3.68
CA LEU A 93 -17.36 13.68 -4.75
C LEU A 93 -18.24 14.93 -4.70
N LYS A 94 -17.66 16.06 -5.09
CA LYS A 94 -18.41 17.32 -5.25
C LYS A 94 -19.45 17.18 -6.36
N LYS A 95 -20.53 17.94 -6.25
CA LYS A 95 -21.59 18.00 -7.27
C LYS A 95 -20.98 18.29 -8.65
N GLY A 96 -21.34 17.47 -9.63
CA GLY A 96 -20.84 17.56 -10.99
C GLY A 96 -19.59 16.70 -11.28
N TRP A 97 -18.99 16.08 -10.25
CA TRP A 97 -17.89 15.16 -10.41
C TRP A 97 -18.39 13.71 -10.43
N THR A 98 -17.83 12.91 -11.31
CA THR A 98 -18.11 11.48 -11.43
C THR A 98 -16.80 10.69 -11.40
N LEU A 99 -16.88 9.39 -11.11
CA LEU A 99 -15.71 8.51 -11.10
C LEU A 99 -14.95 8.53 -12.43
N SER A 100 -15.69 8.61 -13.55
CA SER A 100 -15.10 8.64 -14.89
C SER A 100 -14.25 9.90 -15.17
N ARG A 101 -14.42 10.96 -14.39
CA ARG A 101 -13.65 12.20 -14.50
C ARG A 101 -12.38 12.20 -13.64
N ILE A 102 -12.26 11.25 -12.73
CA ILE A 102 -11.05 11.09 -11.94
C ILE A 102 -9.99 10.37 -12.79
N SER A 103 -8.76 10.84 -12.77
CA SER A 103 -7.68 10.17 -13.50
C SER A 103 -7.44 8.75 -12.96
N LYS A 104 -6.94 7.87 -13.80
CA LYS A 104 -6.65 6.48 -13.41
C LYS A 104 -5.69 6.36 -12.23
N PRO A 105 -4.57 7.11 -12.16
CA PRO A 105 -3.71 7.03 -10.98
C PRO A 105 -4.40 7.55 -9.72
N SER A 106 -5.15 8.64 -9.77
CA SER A 106 -5.88 9.14 -8.61
C SER A 106 -6.94 8.15 -8.12
N LEU A 107 -7.67 7.52 -9.04
CA LEU A 107 -8.67 6.53 -8.69
C LEU A 107 -8.04 5.28 -8.04
N ALA A 108 -6.90 4.82 -8.55
CA ALA A 108 -6.15 3.72 -7.95
C ALA A 108 -5.71 4.03 -6.53
N ILE A 109 -5.20 5.25 -6.28
CA ILE A 109 -4.78 5.71 -4.95
C ILE A 109 -5.98 5.76 -3.99
N LEU A 110 -7.10 6.31 -4.44
CA LEU A 110 -8.33 6.40 -3.63
C LEU A 110 -8.87 5.02 -3.26
N ARG A 111 -8.92 4.11 -4.21
CA ARG A 111 -9.37 2.73 -3.96
C ARG A 111 -8.48 2.02 -2.95
N LEU A 112 -7.17 2.16 -3.08
CA LEU A 112 -6.21 1.58 -2.14
C LEU A 112 -6.39 2.14 -0.72
N ALA A 113 -6.46 3.45 -0.58
CA ALA A 113 -6.60 4.10 0.73
C ALA A 113 -7.91 3.72 1.41
N ILE A 114 -9.01 3.73 0.69
CA ILE A 114 -10.34 3.36 1.24
C ILE A 114 -10.37 1.89 1.63
N TYR A 115 -9.79 1.02 0.83
CA TYR A 115 -9.69 -0.40 1.17
C TYR A 115 -8.94 -0.60 2.49
N GLU A 116 -7.78 0.04 2.65
CA GLU A 116 -7.01 -0.06 3.90
C GLU A 116 -7.79 0.48 5.10
N MET A 117 -8.43 1.63 4.96
CA MET A 117 -9.19 2.25 6.06
C MET A 117 -10.42 1.45 6.45
N LYS A 118 -11.10 0.83 5.50
CA LYS A 118 -12.37 0.13 5.75
C LYS A 118 -12.19 -1.34 6.12
N TYR A 119 -11.25 -2.04 5.50
CA TYR A 119 -11.14 -3.50 5.61
C TYR A 119 -9.91 -3.99 6.36
N LEU A 120 -8.91 -3.15 6.61
CA LEU A 120 -7.70 -3.53 7.34
C LEU A 120 -7.66 -2.82 8.70
N ASP A 121 -7.95 -3.57 9.77
CA ASP A 121 -8.02 -3.03 11.13
C ASP A 121 -6.66 -2.64 11.72
N ASN A 122 -5.59 -3.22 11.20
CA ASN A 122 -4.24 -3.01 11.73
C ASN A 122 -3.50 -1.81 11.12
N VAL A 123 -4.14 -1.06 10.23
CA VAL A 123 -3.56 0.15 9.63
C VAL A 123 -4.28 1.38 10.17
N PRO A 124 -3.60 2.27 10.92
CA PRO A 124 -4.22 3.52 11.35
C PRO A 124 -4.67 4.38 10.16
N GLN A 125 -5.83 5.00 10.28
CA GLN A 125 -6.39 5.84 9.20
C GLN A 125 -5.44 6.96 8.77
N SER A 126 -4.76 7.58 9.75
CA SER A 126 -3.76 8.62 9.47
C SER A 126 -2.62 8.15 8.58
N VAL A 127 -2.20 6.89 8.75
CA VAL A 127 -1.15 6.29 7.92
C VAL A 127 -1.65 6.09 6.49
N SER A 128 -2.84 5.54 6.31
CA SER A 128 -3.45 5.36 4.98
C SER A 128 -3.62 6.69 4.24
N ILE A 129 -4.05 7.73 4.92
CA ILE A 129 -4.22 9.07 4.35
C ILE A 129 -2.85 9.67 3.96
N ASN A 130 -1.87 9.62 4.85
CA ASN A 130 -0.53 10.14 4.57
C ASN A 130 0.15 9.41 3.41
N GLU A 131 0.04 8.10 3.34
CA GLU A 131 0.59 7.31 2.25
C GLU A 131 -0.11 7.61 0.92
N ALA A 132 -1.43 7.81 0.94
CA ALA A 132 -2.18 8.22 -0.24
C ALA A 132 -1.71 9.58 -0.77
N VAL A 133 -1.49 10.55 0.11
CA VAL A 133 -0.97 11.88 -0.26
C VAL A 133 0.43 11.77 -0.85
N GLU A 134 1.30 10.96 -0.27
CA GLU A 134 2.66 10.76 -0.80
C GLU A 134 2.66 10.08 -2.18
N LEU A 135 1.79 9.10 -2.40
CA LEU A 135 1.62 8.49 -3.72
C LEU A 135 1.07 9.52 -4.74
N ALA A 136 0.12 10.34 -4.33
CA ALA A 136 -0.43 11.38 -5.18
C ALA A 136 0.62 12.41 -5.60
N LYS A 137 1.47 12.84 -4.67
CA LYS A 137 2.59 13.74 -4.97
C LYS A 137 3.59 13.14 -5.96
N LYS A 138 3.79 11.84 -5.88
CA LYS A 138 4.74 11.12 -6.74
C LYS A 138 4.19 10.86 -8.15
N TYR A 139 2.91 10.53 -8.27
CA TYR A 139 2.31 10.04 -9.52
C TYR A 139 1.26 10.96 -10.13
N THR A 140 0.75 11.95 -9.38
CA THR A 140 -0.24 12.91 -9.87
C THR A 140 0.23 14.32 -9.54
N ILE A 141 0.57 15.13 -10.56
CA ILE A 141 1.15 16.45 -10.32
C ILE A 141 0.08 17.46 -9.88
N ASP A 142 -1.02 17.55 -10.62
CA ASP A 142 -2.05 18.57 -10.42
C ASP A 142 -3.26 18.11 -9.59
N GLU A 143 -3.35 16.80 -9.31
CA GLU A 143 -4.50 16.18 -8.65
C GLU A 143 -4.25 15.80 -7.19
N SER A 144 -3.05 15.98 -6.65
CA SER A 144 -2.69 15.57 -5.29
C SER A 144 -3.60 16.16 -4.22
N LYS A 145 -4.16 17.32 -4.44
CA LYS A 145 -5.09 17.99 -3.51
C LYS A 145 -6.48 17.34 -3.45
N PHE A 146 -6.83 16.47 -4.38
CA PHE A 146 -8.10 15.73 -4.38
C PHE A 146 -8.00 14.38 -3.69
N VAL A 147 -6.81 13.89 -3.43
CA VAL A 147 -6.51 12.64 -2.75
C VAL A 147 -6.27 12.89 -1.26
#